data_1f40a22fc6a412829ad60dc5107a7f97
#
_entry.id   1f40a22fc6a412829ad60dc5107a7f97
#
_cell.length_a   1.000
_cell.length_b   1.000
_cell.length_c   1.000
_cell.angle_alpha   90.00
_cell.angle_beta   90.00
_cell.angle_gamma   90.00
#
_symmetry.space_group_name_H-M   'P 1'
#
loop_
_entity.id
_entity.type
_entity.pdbx_description
1 polymer ?
#
loop_
_entity_poly.entity_id
_entity_poly.type
_entity_poly.pdbx_seq_one_letter_code
_entity_poly.pdbx_strand_id
1 'polypeptide(L)' 'SGADRYALEVLHSLEESMASWISQVRTGLDSLQDNSGN' A
#
# COMPACT_ATOMS: atom_id res chain seq x y z
N SER A 1 -3.76 -22.15 16.20
CA SER A 1 -4.34 -21.60 17.42
C SER A 1 -4.95 -20.23 17.13
N GLY A 2 -5.73 -19.74 18.09
CA GLY A 2 -6.38 -18.44 17.93
C GLY A 2 -5.39 -17.30 17.81
N ALA A 3 -4.26 -17.40 18.48
CA ALA A 3 -3.24 -16.36 18.45
C ALA A 3 -2.62 -16.25 17.06
N ASP A 4 -2.36 -17.39 16.42
CA ASP A 4 -1.81 -17.39 15.08
C ASP A 4 -2.77 -16.81 14.06
N ARG A 5 -4.04 -17.13 14.21
CA ARG A 5 -5.06 -16.60 13.32
C ARG A 5 -5.18 -15.08 13.46
N TYR A 6 -5.17 -14.60 14.70
CA TYR A 6 -5.25 -13.17 14.95
C TYR A 6 -4.05 -12.44 14.34
N ALA A 7 -2.85 -12.98 14.55
CA ALA A 7 -1.65 -12.39 14.00
C ALA A 7 -1.70 -12.36 12.48
N LEU A 8 -2.19 -13.41 11.87
CA LEU A 8 -2.30 -13.48 10.42
C LEU A 8 -3.26 -12.41 9.90
N GLU A 9 -4.38 -12.23 10.56
CA GLU A 9 -5.36 -11.22 10.16
C GLU A 9 -4.78 -9.81 10.27
N VAL A 10 -4.05 -9.54 11.36
CA VAL A 10 -3.42 -8.24 11.55
C VAL A 10 -2.40 -7.98 10.47
N LEU A 11 -1.59 -8.99 10.14
CA LEU A 11 -0.57 -8.83 9.10
C LEU A 11 -1.19 -8.62 7.73
N HIS A 12 -2.30 -9.29 7.44
CA HIS A 12 -3.01 -9.08 6.18
C HIS A 12 -3.58 -7.68 6.09
N SER A 13 -4.13 -7.16 7.19
CA SER A 13 -4.65 -5.82 7.23
C SER A 13 -3.57 -4.79 6.99
N LEU A 14 -2.39 -5.00 7.59
CA LEU A 14 -1.25 -4.13 7.38
C LEU A 14 -0.80 -4.16 5.93
N GLU A 15 -0.76 -5.35 5.35
CA GLU A 15 -0.35 -5.51 3.97
C GLU A 15 -1.29 -4.75 3.03
N GLU A 16 -2.59 -4.84 3.27
CA GLU A 16 -3.56 -4.11 2.47
C GLU A 16 -3.39 -2.60 2.60
N SER A 17 -3.16 -2.13 3.82
CA SER A 17 -2.93 -0.70 4.05
C SER A 17 -1.68 -0.22 3.33
N MET A 18 -0.63 -1.02 3.36
CA MET A 18 0.61 -0.68 2.69
C MET A 18 0.45 -0.67 1.18
N ALA A 19 -0.30 -1.62 0.64
CA ALA A 19 -0.56 -1.69 -0.79
C ALA A 19 -1.32 -0.46 -1.27
N SER A 20 -2.29 -0.02 -0.48
CA SER A 20 -3.05 1.20 -0.78
C SER A 20 -2.13 2.42 -0.76
N TRP A 21 -1.24 2.49 0.20
CA TRP A 21 -0.29 3.58 0.36
C TRP A 21 0.65 3.67 -0.84
N ILE A 22 1.19 2.51 -1.23
CA ILE A 22 2.10 2.42 -2.37
C ILE A 22 1.39 2.85 -3.65
N SER A 23 0.13 2.46 -3.79
CA SER A 23 -0.68 2.82 -4.95
C SER A 23 -0.84 4.34 -5.04
N GLN A 24 -1.09 5.01 -3.92
CA GLN A 24 -1.23 6.44 -3.89
C GLN A 24 0.08 7.15 -4.22
N VAL A 25 1.17 6.65 -3.67
CA VAL A 25 2.50 7.21 -3.96
C VAL A 25 2.81 7.06 -5.44
N ARG A 26 2.50 5.92 -6.00
CA ARG A 26 2.76 5.65 -7.41
C ARG A 26 1.95 6.59 -8.31
N THR A 27 0.70 6.81 -7.95
CA THR A 27 -0.15 7.73 -8.70
C THR A 27 0.42 9.15 -8.67
N GLY A 28 0.88 9.58 -7.49
CA GLY A 28 1.49 10.88 -7.36
C GLY A 28 2.78 11.00 -8.17
N LEU A 29 3.57 9.93 -8.15
CA LEU A 29 4.81 9.90 -8.90
C LEU A 29 4.55 10.01 -10.40
N ASP A 30 3.59 9.24 -10.89
CA ASP A 30 3.22 9.28 -12.31
C ASP A 30 2.74 10.67 -12.72
N SER A 31 1.96 11.28 -11.86
CA SER A 31 1.44 12.62 -12.13
C SER A 31 2.56 13.65 -12.23
N LEU A 32 3.52 13.55 -11.32
CA LEU A 32 4.66 14.47 -11.33
C LEU A 32 5.56 14.24 -12.52
N GLN A 33 5.76 13.00 -12.90
CA GLN A 33 6.58 12.66 -14.05
C GLN A 33 5.95 13.16 -15.35
N ASP A 34 4.64 13.06 -15.46
CA ASP A 34 3.92 13.58 -16.61
C ASP A 34 4.13 15.09 -16.74
N ASN A 35 4.03 15.80 -15.63
CA ASN A 35 4.22 17.24 -15.63
C ASN A 35 5.66 17.63 -15.96
N SER A 36 6.61 16.85 -15.50
CA SER A 36 8.03 17.12 -15.76
C SER A 36 8.40 16.87 -17.21
N GLY A 37 7.66 15.99 -17.86
CA GLY A 37 7.94 15.64 -19.24
C GLY A 37 7.71 16.78 -20.23
N ASN A 38 7.05 17.80 -19.75
CA ASN A 38 6.81 18.98 -20.56
C ASN A 38 7.95 19.96 -20.44
#